data_fd628222dba3c908d746ab5911c03f0b
#
_entry.id   fd628222dba3c908d746ab5911c03f0b
#
_cell.length_a   1.000
_cell.length_b   1.000
_cell.length_c   1.000
_cell.angle_alpha   90.00
_cell.angle_beta   90.00
_cell.angle_gamma   90.00
#
_symmetry.space_group_name_H-M   'P 1'
#
loop_
_entity.id
_entity.type
_entity.pdbx_description
1 polymer ?
#
loop_
_entity_poly.entity_id
_entity_poly.type
_entity_poly.pdbx_seq_one_letter_code
_entity_poly.pdbx_strand_id
1 'polypeptide(L)'
;MNTYLIFRSDRIGDFLLSLILINSIKRNDPNSYINVVASEKNFNYIKSFKIIDKVFLFQKGILNNLKLINLIKKIKYKAIIIHDSKKRSNFISFFLKANIKISYNSNSNNSYFDDIQNILNQLNFNFNENDLNTLSNRPYVKLNHINNNYILFHFDEKWIHDNYIDSYF
;
A
#
# COMPACT_ATOMS: atom_id res chain seq x y z
N MET A 1 -12.66 11.18 14.93
CA MET A 1 -11.46 10.55 14.30
C MET A 1 -11.89 9.93 12.98
N ASN A 2 -11.29 10.32 11.88
CA ASN A 2 -11.61 9.80 10.55
C ASN A 2 -10.83 8.51 10.28
N THR A 3 -11.51 7.49 9.78
CA THR A 3 -10.88 6.20 9.44
C THR A 3 -10.83 6.02 7.93
N TYR A 4 -9.67 5.66 7.43
CA TYR A 4 -9.43 5.36 6.02
C TYR A 4 -9.08 3.88 5.86
N LEU A 5 -9.56 3.26 4.80
CA LEU A 5 -9.23 1.89 4.43
C LEU A 5 -8.59 1.87 3.05
N ILE A 6 -7.38 1.34 2.97
CA ILE A 6 -6.61 1.26 1.73
C ILE A 6 -6.39 -0.21 1.38
N PHE A 7 -6.86 -0.63 0.21
CA PHE A 7 -6.56 -1.96 -0.34
C PHE A 7 -5.23 -1.89 -1.09
N ARG A 8 -4.24 -2.64 -0.60
CA ARG A 8 -2.91 -2.78 -1.19
C ARG A 8 -2.40 -4.21 -1.04
N SER A 9 -3.01 -5.11 -1.80
CA SER A 9 -2.79 -6.55 -1.71
C SER A 9 -1.86 -7.10 -2.79
N ASP A 10 -1.07 -6.26 -3.43
CA ASP A 10 -0.12 -6.57 -4.50
C ASP A 10 1.32 -6.77 -3.97
N ARG A 11 2.31 -6.12 -4.56
CA ARG A 11 3.72 -6.29 -4.23
C ARG A 11 4.18 -5.27 -3.18
N ILE A 12 5.34 -5.53 -2.55
CA ILE A 12 5.96 -4.62 -1.58
C ILE A 12 6.32 -3.28 -2.24
N GLY A 13 6.86 -3.30 -3.47
CA GLY A 13 7.20 -2.08 -4.21
C GLY A 13 6.00 -1.17 -4.44
N ASP A 14 4.87 -1.76 -4.83
CA ASP A 14 3.63 -1.02 -5.02
C ASP A 14 3.12 -0.40 -3.70
N PHE A 15 3.31 -1.09 -2.58
CA PHE A 15 2.98 -0.53 -1.27
C PHE A 15 3.88 0.65 -0.91
N LEU A 16 5.16 0.60 -1.21
CA LEU A 16 6.08 1.73 -0.96
C LEU A 16 5.59 3.00 -1.65
N LEU A 17 5.11 2.90 -2.87
CA LEU A 17 4.50 4.03 -3.57
C LEU A 17 3.22 4.51 -2.87
N SER A 18 2.43 3.60 -2.28
CA SER A 18 1.23 3.98 -1.51
C SER A 18 1.55 4.70 -0.21
N LEU A 19 2.78 4.62 0.31
CA LEU A 19 3.19 5.39 1.49
C LEU A 19 3.11 6.90 1.24
N ILE A 20 3.33 7.35 0.01
CA ILE A 20 3.20 8.76 -0.38
C ILE A 20 1.75 9.22 -0.13
N LEU A 21 0.78 8.43 -0.63
CA LEU A 21 -0.65 8.70 -0.41
C LEU A 21 -0.99 8.69 1.09
N ILE A 22 -0.51 7.70 1.84
CA ILE A 22 -0.75 7.56 3.28
C ILE A 22 -0.19 8.76 4.05
N ASN A 23 1.01 9.20 3.68
CA ASN A 23 1.65 10.36 4.28
C ASN A 23 0.87 11.64 4.01
N SER A 24 0.42 11.82 2.75
CA SER A 24 -0.43 12.94 2.38
C SER A 24 -1.75 12.93 3.17
N ILE A 25 -2.38 11.77 3.37
CA ILE A 25 -3.58 11.65 4.20
C ILE A 25 -3.28 12.07 5.64
N LYS A 26 -2.23 11.53 6.25
CA LYS A 26 -1.85 11.88 7.64
C LYS A 26 -1.51 13.35 7.81
N ARG A 27 -0.88 14.00 6.82
CA ARG A 27 -0.57 15.43 6.85
C ARG A 27 -1.83 16.28 6.76
N ASN A 28 -2.78 15.94 5.88
CA ASN A 28 -4.03 16.69 5.70
C ASN A 28 -5.06 16.37 6.81
N ASP A 29 -4.99 15.20 7.42
CA ASP A 29 -5.86 14.75 8.51
C ASP A 29 -5.01 14.06 9.60
N PRO A 30 -4.30 14.84 10.46
CA PRO A 30 -3.33 14.31 11.42
C PRO A 30 -3.91 13.30 12.42
N ASN A 31 -5.18 13.43 12.74
CA ASN A 31 -5.91 12.53 13.64
C ASN A 31 -6.57 11.35 12.90
N SER A 32 -6.19 11.11 11.65
CA SER A 32 -6.72 9.99 10.86
C SER A 32 -6.25 8.65 11.38
N TYR A 33 -7.07 7.62 11.21
CA TYR A 33 -6.77 6.23 11.49
C TYR A 33 -6.65 5.47 10.17
N ILE A 34 -5.46 4.96 9.87
CA ILE A 34 -5.14 4.31 8.59
C ILE A 34 -5.19 2.79 8.74
N ASN A 35 -6.15 2.19 8.07
CA ASN A 35 -6.27 0.75 7.93
C ASN A 35 -5.78 0.31 6.53
N VAL A 36 -4.99 -0.76 6.47
CA VAL A 36 -4.55 -1.32 5.20
C VAL A 36 -4.99 -2.77 5.08
N VAL A 37 -5.55 -3.14 3.94
CA VAL A 37 -5.82 -4.54 3.57
C VAL A 37 -4.65 -5.03 2.73
N ALA A 38 -3.91 -5.99 3.27
CA ALA A 38 -2.65 -6.51 2.75
C ALA A 38 -2.76 -8.01 2.40
N SER A 39 -2.04 -8.48 1.39
CA SER A 39 -1.90 -9.91 1.11
C SER A 39 -0.87 -10.57 2.02
N GLU A 40 -0.80 -11.90 2.02
CA GLU A 40 0.23 -12.65 2.74
C GLU A 40 1.66 -12.22 2.36
N LYS A 41 1.86 -11.81 1.10
CA LYS A 41 3.17 -11.43 0.57
C LYS A 41 3.74 -10.14 1.19
N ASN A 42 2.88 -9.20 1.57
CA ASN A 42 3.29 -7.88 2.04
C ASN A 42 2.78 -7.54 3.47
N PHE A 43 1.98 -8.41 4.09
CA PHE A 43 1.35 -8.17 5.38
C PHE A 43 2.34 -7.80 6.49
N ASN A 44 3.37 -8.65 6.71
CA ASN A 44 4.35 -8.41 7.78
C ASN A 44 5.17 -7.14 7.53
N TYR A 45 5.50 -6.88 6.26
CA TYR A 45 6.21 -5.67 5.89
C TYR A 45 5.38 -4.42 6.14
N ILE A 46 4.11 -4.39 5.70
CA ILE A 46 3.20 -3.27 5.94
C ILE A 46 2.98 -3.03 7.44
N LYS A 47 2.85 -4.10 8.21
CA LYS A 47 2.65 -4.03 9.66
C LYS A 47 3.83 -3.40 10.41
N SER A 48 5.03 -3.39 9.83
CA SER A 48 6.23 -2.78 10.45
C SER A 48 6.23 -1.24 10.39
N PHE A 49 5.34 -0.62 9.60
CA PHE A 49 5.28 0.83 9.47
C PHE A 49 4.42 1.47 10.57
N LYS A 50 5.01 2.33 11.38
CA LYS A 50 4.32 3.02 12.49
C LYS A 50 3.20 3.97 12.04
N ILE A 51 3.25 4.43 10.79
CA ILE A 51 2.22 5.30 10.21
C ILE A 51 0.91 4.56 9.94
N ILE A 52 0.94 3.22 9.91
CA ILE A 52 -0.22 2.35 9.71
C ILE A 52 -0.77 1.95 11.07
N ASP A 53 -2.03 2.25 11.32
CA ASP A 53 -2.67 1.96 12.60
C ASP A 53 -3.15 0.51 12.68
N LYS A 54 -3.62 -0.06 11.56
CA LYS A 54 -4.06 -1.47 11.52
C LYS A 54 -3.89 -2.09 10.15
N VAL A 55 -3.45 -3.35 10.14
CA VAL A 55 -3.35 -4.15 8.92
C VAL A 55 -4.29 -5.34 9.01
N PHE A 56 -5.08 -5.55 7.95
CA PHE A 56 -5.96 -6.70 7.79
C PHE A 56 -5.39 -7.63 6.74
N LEU A 57 -5.32 -8.91 7.07
CA LEU A 57 -4.82 -9.93 6.14
C LEU A 57 -5.90 -10.32 5.13
N PHE A 58 -5.52 -10.29 3.86
CA PHE A 58 -6.33 -10.67 2.73
C PHE A 58 -5.87 -12.00 2.14
N GLN A 59 -6.50 -13.08 2.56
CA GLN A 59 -6.19 -14.44 2.09
C GLN A 59 -7.12 -14.87 0.94
N LYS A 60 -6.64 -15.81 0.13
CA LYS A 60 -7.45 -16.41 -0.94
C LYS A 60 -8.56 -17.28 -0.34
N GLY A 61 -9.69 -17.37 -1.05
CA GLY A 61 -10.83 -18.20 -0.70
C GLY A 61 -12.05 -17.42 -0.24
N ILE A 62 -13.24 -17.99 -0.51
CA ILE A 62 -14.53 -17.35 -0.23
C ILE A 62 -14.72 -17.16 1.27
N LEU A 63 -14.45 -18.18 2.06
CA LEU A 63 -14.60 -18.14 3.53
C LEU A 63 -13.70 -17.05 4.16
N ASN A 64 -12.47 -16.91 3.67
CA ASN A 64 -11.55 -15.88 4.14
C ASN A 64 -12.02 -14.48 3.77
N ASN A 65 -12.62 -14.32 2.58
CA ASN A 65 -13.23 -13.06 2.17
C ASN A 65 -14.40 -12.69 3.07
N LEU A 66 -15.28 -13.64 3.39
CA LEU A 66 -16.41 -13.42 4.29
C LEU A 66 -15.95 -13.06 5.71
N LYS A 67 -14.91 -13.74 6.22
CA LYS A 67 -14.30 -13.40 7.52
C LYS A 67 -13.75 -11.97 7.51
N LEU A 68 -13.02 -11.59 6.47
CA LEU A 68 -12.49 -10.24 6.32
C LEU A 68 -13.61 -9.21 6.26
N ILE A 69 -14.63 -9.41 5.41
CA ILE A 69 -15.79 -8.51 5.32
C ILE A 69 -16.46 -8.36 6.68
N ASN A 70 -16.70 -9.45 7.41
CA ASN A 70 -17.32 -9.40 8.73
C ASN A 70 -16.51 -8.62 9.76
N LEU A 71 -15.17 -8.65 9.63
CA LEU A 71 -14.27 -7.94 10.52
C LEU A 71 -14.28 -6.42 10.22
N ILE A 72 -14.21 -6.04 8.94
CA ILE A 72 -14.01 -4.65 8.54
C ILE A 72 -15.32 -3.88 8.33
N LYS A 73 -16.46 -4.55 8.04
CA LYS A 73 -17.75 -3.89 7.81
C LYS A 73 -18.33 -3.16 9.04
N LYS A 74 -17.85 -3.51 10.24
CA LYS A 74 -18.28 -2.88 11.50
C LYS A 74 -17.69 -1.48 11.68
N ILE A 75 -16.69 -1.13 10.88
CA ILE A 75 -15.99 0.14 10.94
C ILE A 75 -16.65 1.10 9.93
N LYS A 76 -16.93 2.33 10.37
CA LYS A 76 -17.39 3.40 9.48
C LYS A 76 -16.17 4.13 8.92
N TYR A 77 -16.04 4.16 7.60
CA TYR A 77 -14.90 4.78 6.92
C TYR A 77 -15.28 6.17 6.39
N LYS A 78 -14.35 7.14 6.52
CA LYS A 78 -14.42 8.40 5.78
C LYS A 78 -14.17 8.13 4.30
N ALA A 79 -13.14 7.33 3.99
CA ALA A 79 -12.91 6.90 2.62
C ALA A 79 -12.39 5.45 2.56
N ILE A 80 -12.75 4.77 1.47
CA ILE A 80 -12.17 3.48 1.06
C ILE A 80 -11.47 3.71 -0.27
N ILE A 81 -10.19 3.36 -0.33
CA ILE A 81 -9.32 3.56 -1.48
C ILE A 81 -8.84 2.19 -1.97
N ILE A 82 -9.22 1.82 -3.19
CA ILE A 82 -8.80 0.58 -3.83
C ILE A 82 -7.62 0.92 -4.73
N HIS A 83 -6.41 0.80 -4.18
CA HIS A 83 -5.18 1.22 -4.82
C HIS A 83 -4.44 0.06 -5.51
N ASP A 84 -4.93 -1.18 -5.37
CA ASP A 84 -4.39 -2.39 -6.02
C ASP A 84 -5.12 -2.78 -7.31
N SER A 85 -6.12 -2.01 -7.75
CA SER A 85 -6.93 -2.21 -8.96
C SER A 85 -7.54 -3.60 -9.12
N LYS A 86 -7.61 -4.41 -8.05
CA LYS A 86 -8.07 -5.80 -8.14
C LYS A 86 -9.60 -5.89 -8.07
N LYS A 87 -10.19 -6.67 -8.98
CA LYS A 87 -11.64 -6.96 -8.98
C LYS A 87 -12.13 -7.47 -7.62
N ARG A 88 -11.31 -8.26 -6.92
CA ARG A 88 -11.62 -8.82 -5.62
C ARG A 88 -11.65 -7.76 -4.51
N SER A 89 -10.77 -6.77 -4.55
CA SER A 89 -10.77 -5.62 -3.63
C SER A 89 -12.02 -4.77 -3.84
N ASN A 90 -12.38 -4.53 -5.11
CA ASN A 90 -13.63 -3.86 -5.48
C ASN A 90 -14.85 -4.61 -4.95
N PHE A 91 -14.90 -5.93 -5.13
CA PHE A 91 -16.00 -6.77 -4.64
C PHE A 91 -16.16 -6.66 -3.12
N ILE A 92 -15.08 -6.75 -2.36
CA ILE A 92 -15.14 -6.62 -0.89
C ILE A 92 -15.60 -5.22 -0.49
N SER A 93 -15.08 -4.18 -1.15
CA SER A 93 -15.45 -2.80 -0.84
C SER A 93 -16.94 -2.51 -1.02
N PHE A 94 -17.62 -3.27 -1.89
CA PHE A 94 -19.08 -3.14 -2.11
C PHE A 94 -19.86 -3.36 -0.81
N PHE A 95 -19.43 -4.28 0.06
CA PHE A 95 -20.11 -4.62 1.32
C PHE A 95 -19.75 -3.68 2.48
N LEU A 96 -18.90 -2.69 2.25
CA LEU A 96 -18.43 -1.77 3.28
C LEU A 96 -19.11 -0.41 3.18
N LYS A 97 -19.27 0.27 4.31
CA LYS A 97 -19.84 1.63 4.37
C LYS A 97 -18.73 2.66 4.45
N ALA A 98 -18.74 3.62 3.52
CA ALA A 98 -17.84 4.78 3.52
C ALA A 98 -18.55 6.00 2.92
N ASN A 99 -18.09 7.19 3.30
CA ASN A 99 -18.60 8.42 2.70
C ASN A 99 -18.14 8.55 1.24
N ILE A 100 -16.88 8.11 0.97
CA ILE A 100 -16.25 8.16 -0.35
C ILE A 100 -15.63 6.79 -0.65
N LYS A 101 -15.82 6.29 -1.88
CA LYS A 101 -15.13 5.09 -2.38
C LYS A 101 -14.39 5.46 -3.65
N ILE A 102 -13.08 5.29 -3.65
CA ILE A 102 -12.19 5.61 -4.75
C ILE A 102 -11.56 4.31 -5.25
N SER A 103 -11.71 4.03 -6.53
CA SER A 103 -11.05 2.91 -7.19
C SER A 103 -10.04 3.44 -8.18
N TYR A 104 -8.79 3.05 -7.99
CA TYR A 104 -7.73 3.30 -8.95
C TYR A 104 -7.94 2.44 -10.20
N ASN A 105 -7.80 3.03 -11.38
CA ASN A 105 -7.87 2.31 -12.65
C ASN A 105 -6.49 2.30 -13.32
N SER A 106 -5.84 1.16 -13.34
CA SER A 106 -4.49 0.99 -13.92
C SER A 106 -4.42 1.13 -15.46
N ASN A 107 -5.56 1.29 -16.12
CA ASN A 107 -5.63 1.45 -17.58
C ASN A 107 -5.51 2.92 -18.03
N SER A 108 -5.34 3.85 -17.12
CA SER A 108 -5.07 5.25 -17.45
C SER A 108 -3.60 5.40 -17.87
N ASN A 109 -3.33 6.16 -18.94
CA ASN A 109 -1.97 6.56 -19.33
C ASN A 109 -1.34 7.57 -18.36
N ASN A 110 -1.93 7.74 -17.18
CA ASN A 110 -1.48 8.65 -16.16
C ASN A 110 -0.23 8.12 -15.46
N SER A 111 0.62 9.03 -15.03
CA SER A 111 1.71 8.67 -14.12
C SER A 111 1.14 8.25 -12.76
N TYR A 112 1.91 7.49 -12.00
CA TYR A 112 1.51 7.08 -10.65
C TYR A 112 1.25 8.29 -9.72
N PHE A 113 1.95 9.40 -9.95
CA PHE A 113 1.76 10.65 -9.20
C PHE A 113 0.44 11.33 -9.54
N ASP A 114 0.05 11.34 -10.80
CA ASP A 114 -1.25 11.87 -11.22
C ASP A 114 -2.39 11.11 -10.54
N ASP A 115 -2.24 9.80 -10.39
CA ASP A 115 -3.22 8.97 -9.70
C ASP A 115 -3.32 9.28 -8.22
N ILE A 116 -2.19 9.48 -7.54
CA ILE A 116 -2.16 9.94 -6.14
C ILE A 116 -2.84 11.30 -6.03
N GLN A 117 -2.51 12.25 -6.89
CA GLN A 117 -3.15 13.58 -6.90
C GLN A 117 -4.66 13.47 -7.12
N ASN A 118 -5.09 12.65 -8.07
CA ASN A 118 -6.51 12.42 -8.34
C ASN A 118 -7.24 11.83 -7.13
N ILE A 119 -6.63 10.91 -6.39
CA ILE A 119 -7.19 10.37 -5.16
C ILE A 119 -7.28 11.46 -4.09
N LEU A 120 -6.24 12.26 -3.91
CA LEU A 120 -6.20 13.34 -2.93
C LEU A 120 -7.22 14.43 -3.24
N ASN A 121 -7.38 14.80 -4.51
CA ASN A 121 -8.38 15.77 -4.96
C ASN A 121 -9.81 15.30 -4.62
N GLN A 122 -10.13 14.02 -4.81
CA GLN A 122 -11.43 13.46 -4.42
C GLN A 122 -11.65 13.47 -2.90
N LEU A 123 -10.59 13.51 -2.11
CA LEU A 123 -10.63 13.66 -0.66
C LEU A 123 -10.64 15.12 -0.21
N ASN A 124 -10.53 16.09 -1.12
CA ASN A 124 -10.27 17.51 -0.88
C ASN A 124 -8.97 17.74 -0.09
N PHE A 125 -7.92 17.01 -0.45
CA PHE A 125 -6.58 17.08 0.14
C PHE A 125 -5.56 17.57 -0.87
N ASN A 126 -4.51 18.23 -0.36
CA ASN A 126 -3.40 18.71 -1.18
C ASN A 126 -2.21 17.74 -1.12
N PHE A 127 -1.55 17.53 -2.24
CA PHE A 127 -0.24 16.90 -2.32
C PHE A 127 0.86 17.91 -1.93
N ASN A 128 1.93 17.40 -1.30
CA ASN A 128 3.14 18.16 -1.02
C ASN A 128 4.36 17.29 -1.34
N GLU A 129 5.39 17.87 -1.95
CA GLU A 129 6.63 17.16 -2.30
C GLU A 129 7.31 16.52 -1.06
N ASN A 130 7.16 17.12 0.12
CA ASN A 130 7.66 16.53 1.36
C ASN A 130 7.02 15.17 1.69
N ASP A 131 5.88 14.84 1.10
CA ASP A 131 5.24 13.52 1.27
C ASP A 131 6.09 12.40 0.64
N LEU A 132 7.00 12.74 -0.31
CA LEU A 132 7.97 11.82 -0.90
C LEU A 132 9.04 11.36 0.09
N ASN A 133 9.36 12.17 1.09
CA ASN A 133 10.38 11.86 2.10
C ASN A 133 10.04 10.63 2.94
N THR A 134 8.79 10.17 2.88
CA THR A 134 8.35 8.93 3.57
C THR A 134 9.13 7.71 3.08
N LEU A 135 9.60 7.72 1.84
CA LEU A 135 10.38 6.63 1.26
C LEU A 135 11.76 6.47 1.91
N SER A 136 12.32 7.54 2.48
CA SER A 136 13.58 7.50 3.23
C SER A 136 13.43 6.93 4.64
N ASN A 137 12.23 7.00 5.22
CA ASN A 137 11.92 6.57 6.59
C ASN A 137 11.39 5.13 6.67
N ARG A 138 11.84 4.26 5.77
CA ARG A 138 11.46 2.85 5.77
C ARG A 138 11.96 2.13 7.02
N PRO A 139 11.18 1.20 7.58
CA PRO A 139 11.67 0.35 8.65
C PRO A 139 12.85 -0.50 8.11
N TYR A 140 13.92 -0.55 8.86
CA TYR A 140 15.09 -1.36 8.56
C TYR A 140 15.49 -2.18 9.79
N VAL A 141 16.09 -3.32 9.54
CA VAL A 141 16.72 -4.13 10.57
C VAL A 141 18.22 -3.83 10.53
N LYS A 142 18.74 -3.28 11.63
CA LYS A 142 20.19 -3.10 11.77
C LYS A 142 20.83 -4.47 11.95
N LEU A 143 21.65 -4.89 11.01
CA LEU A 143 22.42 -6.13 11.12
C LEU A 143 23.68 -5.86 11.95
N ASN A 144 23.64 -6.24 13.23
CA ASN A 144 24.73 -5.97 14.17
C ASN A 144 26.06 -6.72 13.87
N HIS A 145 26.04 -7.62 12.89
CA HIS A 145 27.18 -8.49 12.56
C HIS A 145 28.02 -7.99 11.36
N ILE A 146 27.61 -6.90 10.71
CA ILE A 146 28.30 -6.38 9.54
C ILE A 146 29.05 -5.12 9.96
N ASN A 147 30.30 -5.31 10.42
CA ASN A 147 31.18 -4.20 10.82
C ASN A 147 32.06 -3.67 9.68
N ASN A 148 32.02 -4.28 8.50
CA ASN A 148 32.87 -3.96 7.36
C ASN A 148 32.02 -3.38 6.21
N ASN A 149 32.67 -2.64 5.32
CA ASN A 149 32.06 -2.22 4.07
C ASN A 149 31.68 -3.49 3.25
N TYR A 150 30.46 -3.54 2.79
CA TYR A 150 29.97 -4.65 1.99
C TYR A 150 29.24 -4.14 0.74
N ILE A 151 29.23 -4.97 -0.28
CA ILE A 151 28.42 -4.77 -1.49
C ILE A 151 27.33 -5.86 -1.46
N LEU A 152 26.08 -5.43 -1.52
CA LEU A 152 24.94 -6.35 -1.61
C LEU A 152 24.54 -6.52 -3.07
N PHE A 153 24.66 -7.75 -3.57
CA PHE A 153 24.12 -8.13 -4.87
C PHE A 153 22.75 -8.79 -4.68
N HIS A 154 21.75 -8.28 -5.37
CA HIS A 154 20.43 -8.87 -5.45
C HIS A 154 20.18 -9.37 -6.87
N PHE A 155 20.03 -10.69 -7.02
CA PHE A 155 19.72 -11.33 -8.29
C PHE A 155 18.24 -11.73 -8.30
N ASP A 156 17.50 -11.36 -9.35
CA ASP A 156 16.14 -11.82 -9.61
C ASP A 156 16.21 -12.87 -10.75
N GLU A 157 15.37 -13.92 -10.68
CA GLU A 157 15.23 -14.92 -11.76
C GLU A 157 15.00 -14.29 -13.13
N LYS A 158 14.34 -13.15 -13.19
CA LYS A 158 14.14 -12.41 -14.44
C LYS A 158 15.43 -11.95 -15.10
N TRP A 159 16.45 -11.62 -14.33
CA TRP A 159 17.74 -11.19 -14.87
C TRP A 159 18.49 -12.35 -15.54
N ILE A 160 18.26 -13.58 -15.06
CA ILE A 160 18.82 -14.79 -15.63
C ILE A 160 18.15 -15.12 -16.97
N HIS A 161 16.82 -14.92 -17.06
CA HIS A 161 16.04 -15.19 -18.28
C HIS A 161 16.23 -14.15 -19.40
N ASP A 162 16.60 -12.91 -19.05
CA ASP A 162 16.76 -11.83 -20.02
C ASP A 162 18.19 -11.74 -20.59
N ASN A 163 19.04 -12.76 -20.41
CA ASN A 163 20.43 -12.87 -20.90
C ASN A 163 21.36 -11.71 -20.47
N TYR A 164 20.97 -10.93 -19.47
CA TYR A 164 21.81 -9.82 -18.99
C TYR A 164 23.03 -10.27 -18.20
N ILE A 165 23.09 -11.52 -17.76
CA ILE A 165 24.18 -12.07 -16.93
C ILE A 165 25.13 -12.96 -17.76
N ASP A 166 24.68 -13.61 -18.82
CA ASP A 166 25.47 -14.56 -19.61
C ASP A 166 26.65 -13.93 -20.41
N SER A 167 26.73 -12.62 -20.47
CA SER A 167 27.81 -11.93 -21.22
C SER A 167 28.98 -11.43 -20.35
N TYR A 168 28.94 -11.61 -19.02
CA TYR A 168 29.94 -11.03 -18.11
C TYR A 168 30.55 -12.00 -17.08
N PHE A 169 30.23 -13.32 -17.16
CA PHE A 169 30.86 -14.35 -16.32
C PHE A 169 31.37 -15.53 -17.12
#